data_38e0f6266f25e62794657bc432aab55a
#
_entry.id   38e0f6266f25e62794657bc432aab55a
#
_cell.length_a   1.000
_cell.length_b   1.000
_cell.length_c   1.000
_cell.angle_alpha   90.00
_cell.angle_beta   90.00
_cell.angle_gamma   90.00
#
_symmetry.space_group_name_H-M   'P 1'
#
loop_
_entity.id
_entity.type
_entity.pdbx_description
1 polymer ?
#
loop_
_entity_poly.entity_id
_entity_poly.type
_entity_poly.pdbx_seq_one_letter_code
_entity_poly.pdbx_strand_id
1 'polypeptide(L)'
;MTPREIAPGVYWLPLGKGLRAANVYFVRSDSLWSLVDAGWVKDAPAIRCAAESLFGKDTPPAAILLTHDHPDHAGAARELSQLWGIPAWVHPRELPLALGDVQAIHMYAGPLDRWVILPALRLMGSRRMAATLARTSLKGVVRAFDLQADSPGLAGWDALPTPGHTPGHVSFIRREDRVAITGDALVTTDLNSLRGILLGELRGGGPPRYSCWDWPAATAAAAAVARLAPRVIAAGHGVPLTGRAAVEGLREFIGEPGI
;
A
#
# COMPACT_ATOMS: atom_id res chain seq x y z
N MET A 1 6.77 -14.20 -10.86
CA MET A 1 7.81 -13.66 -9.96
C MET A 1 7.76 -14.44 -8.67
N THR A 2 8.89 -14.69 -8.02
CA THR A 2 8.95 -15.48 -6.78
C THR A 2 9.00 -14.51 -5.60
N PRO A 3 8.15 -14.67 -4.58
CA PRO A 3 8.20 -13.88 -3.36
C PRO A 3 9.55 -14.06 -2.65
N ARG A 4 10.04 -13.00 -1.99
CA ARG A 4 11.30 -13.02 -1.23
C ARG A 4 11.01 -12.72 0.23
N GLU A 5 11.50 -13.51 1.14
CA GLU A 5 11.45 -13.21 2.57
C GLU A 5 12.38 -12.04 2.88
N ILE A 6 11.86 -11.01 3.54
CA ILE A 6 12.57 -9.78 3.93
C ILE A 6 12.70 -9.60 5.43
N ALA A 7 11.87 -10.31 6.18
CA ALA A 7 11.94 -10.48 7.63
C ALA A 7 11.23 -11.78 7.97
N PRO A 8 11.42 -12.37 9.16
CA PRO A 8 10.77 -13.61 9.55
C PRO A 8 9.26 -13.59 9.29
N GLY A 9 8.77 -14.46 8.40
CA GLY A 9 7.37 -14.54 8.01
C GLY A 9 6.82 -13.38 7.16
N VAL A 10 7.66 -12.46 6.68
CA VAL A 10 7.25 -11.35 5.80
C VAL A 10 7.87 -11.53 4.42
N TYR A 11 7.03 -11.74 3.42
CA TYR A 11 7.45 -12.01 2.05
C TYR A 11 7.02 -10.87 1.13
N TRP A 12 7.95 -10.34 0.37
CA TRP A 12 7.78 -9.28 -0.61
C TRP A 12 7.59 -9.86 -2.02
N LEU A 13 6.59 -9.39 -2.72
CA LEU A 13 6.37 -9.65 -4.14
C LEU A 13 6.38 -8.30 -4.90
N PRO A 14 7.41 -8.01 -5.70
CA PRO A 14 7.37 -6.88 -6.62
C PRO A 14 6.43 -7.18 -7.79
N LEU A 15 5.61 -6.19 -8.17
CA LEU A 15 4.70 -6.24 -9.29
C LEU A 15 5.01 -5.13 -10.29
N GLY A 16 4.82 -5.39 -11.57
CA GLY A 16 5.03 -4.40 -12.61
C GLY A 16 6.48 -3.92 -12.77
N LYS A 17 6.66 -2.82 -13.49
CA LYS A 17 7.95 -2.11 -13.70
C LYS A 17 7.69 -0.64 -13.99
N GLY A 18 8.67 0.23 -13.69
CA GLY A 18 8.58 1.68 -13.92
C GLY A 18 7.36 2.28 -13.22
N LEU A 19 6.58 3.11 -13.90
CA LEU A 19 5.37 3.75 -13.36
C LEU A 19 4.27 2.78 -12.89
N ARG A 20 4.38 1.49 -13.22
CA ARG A 20 3.45 0.45 -12.77
C ARG A 20 4.04 -0.45 -11.70
N ALA A 21 5.22 -0.12 -11.22
CA ALA A 21 5.83 -0.87 -10.12
C ALA A 21 5.03 -0.64 -8.84
N ALA A 22 4.62 -1.72 -8.20
CA ALA A 22 3.97 -1.73 -6.90
C ALA A 22 4.44 -2.95 -6.11
N ASN A 23 4.32 -2.91 -4.81
CA ASN A 23 4.69 -4.00 -3.93
C ASN A 23 3.47 -4.54 -3.20
N VAL A 24 3.43 -5.86 -3.01
CA VAL A 24 2.51 -6.50 -2.09
C VAL A 24 3.29 -7.37 -1.11
N TYR A 25 2.71 -7.59 0.06
CA TYR A 25 3.37 -8.34 1.12
C TYR A 25 2.48 -9.47 1.63
N PHE A 26 3.07 -10.65 1.80
CA PHE A 26 2.45 -11.76 2.48
C PHE A 26 3.03 -11.83 3.88
N VAL A 27 2.19 -11.82 4.88
CA VAL A 27 2.60 -11.84 6.29
C VAL A 27 2.08 -13.11 6.92
N ARG A 28 2.99 -13.97 7.40
CA ARG A 28 2.66 -15.15 8.19
C ARG A 28 2.56 -14.77 9.65
N SER A 29 1.48 -15.16 10.30
CA SER A 29 1.25 -15.02 11.73
C SER A 29 0.82 -16.40 12.25
N ASP A 30 1.70 -17.10 12.94
CA ASP A 30 1.48 -18.48 13.38
C ASP A 30 1.10 -19.42 12.23
N SER A 31 -0.07 -20.04 12.30
CA SER A 31 -0.62 -20.92 11.27
C SER A 31 -1.40 -20.19 10.18
N LEU A 32 -1.62 -18.88 10.33
CA LEU A 32 -2.36 -18.05 9.39
C LEU A 32 -1.42 -17.18 8.55
N TRP A 33 -1.95 -16.60 7.49
CA TRP A 33 -1.25 -15.58 6.73
C TRP A 33 -2.24 -14.52 6.25
N SER A 34 -1.73 -13.32 5.99
CA SER A 34 -2.51 -12.19 5.47
C SER A 34 -1.81 -11.55 4.29
N LEU A 35 -2.57 -10.97 3.40
CA LEU A 35 -2.08 -10.17 2.29
C LEU A 35 -2.16 -8.68 2.67
N VAL A 36 -1.07 -7.94 2.48
CA VAL A 36 -1.05 -6.48 2.60
C VAL A 36 -0.83 -5.89 1.22
N ASP A 37 -1.77 -5.09 0.79
CA ASP A 37 -1.98 -4.54 -0.56
C ASP A 37 -2.22 -5.61 -1.64
N ALA A 38 -2.77 -5.20 -2.77
CA ALA A 38 -3.27 -6.11 -3.80
C ALA A 38 -2.84 -5.71 -5.22
N GLY A 39 -1.89 -4.79 -5.37
CA GLY A 39 -1.39 -4.39 -6.70
C GLY A 39 -2.47 -3.82 -7.63
N TRP A 40 -2.18 -3.79 -8.91
CA TRP A 40 -3.12 -3.37 -9.96
C TRP A 40 -4.17 -4.44 -10.26
N VAL A 41 -5.27 -4.04 -10.89
CA VAL A 41 -6.39 -4.95 -11.30
C VAL A 41 -5.92 -6.23 -12.00
N LYS A 42 -4.82 -6.18 -12.75
CA LYS A 42 -4.31 -7.33 -13.52
C LYS A 42 -3.36 -8.24 -12.74
N ASP A 43 -3.06 -7.90 -11.51
CA ASP A 43 -2.03 -8.61 -10.73
C ASP A 43 -2.59 -9.78 -9.91
N ALA A 44 -3.93 -9.94 -9.83
CA ALA A 44 -4.55 -11.04 -9.10
C ALA A 44 -3.98 -12.44 -9.41
N PRO A 45 -3.76 -12.84 -10.69
CA PRO A 45 -3.19 -14.14 -10.99
C PRO A 45 -1.76 -14.32 -10.46
N ALA A 46 -0.93 -13.27 -10.50
CA ALA A 46 0.43 -13.31 -10.00
C ALA A 46 0.46 -13.40 -8.46
N ILE A 47 -0.41 -12.65 -7.79
CA ILE A 47 -0.54 -12.67 -6.33
C ILE A 47 -1.04 -14.04 -5.87
N ARG A 48 -2.07 -14.60 -6.53
CA ARG A 48 -2.57 -15.94 -6.24
C ARG A 48 -1.50 -17.00 -6.39
N CYS A 49 -0.78 -17.00 -7.52
CA CYS A 49 0.28 -17.98 -7.78
C CYS A 49 1.40 -17.89 -6.71
N ALA A 50 1.76 -16.67 -6.29
CA ALA A 50 2.73 -16.45 -5.22
C ALA A 50 2.21 -16.98 -3.88
N ALA A 51 0.96 -16.71 -3.52
CA ALA A 51 0.33 -17.22 -2.30
C ALA A 51 0.30 -18.76 -2.28
N GLU A 52 -0.13 -19.38 -3.39
CA GLU A 52 -0.14 -20.84 -3.53
C GLU A 52 1.27 -21.46 -3.39
N SER A 53 2.30 -20.77 -3.86
CA SER A 53 3.69 -21.23 -3.72
C SER A 53 4.25 -21.13 -2.30
N LEU A 54 3.75 -20.18 -1.50
CA LEU A 54 4.19 -19.96 -0.11
C LEU A 54 3.41 -20.79 0.90
N PHE A 55 2.11 -20.93 0.69
CA PHE A 55 1.18 -21.45 1.71
C PHE A 55 0.41 -22.69 1.26
N GLY A 56 0.55 -23.07 0.00
CA GLY A 56 -0.19 -24.20 -0.59
C GLY A 56 -1.48 -23.76 -1.30
N LYS A 57 -1.95 -24.60 -2.20
CA LYS A 57 -3.25 -24.44 -2.85
C LYS A 57 -4.34 -24.54 -1.80
N ASP A 58 -5.45 -23.87 -2.03
CA ASP A 58 -6.64 -23.90 -1.18
C ASP A 58 -6.42 -23.42 0.26
N THR A 59 -5.37 -22.63 0.50
CA THR A 59 -5.11 -21.99 1.77
C THR A 59 -5.38 -20.49 1.64
N PRO A 60 -6.63 -20.02 1.88
CA PRO A 60 -6.95 -18.59 1.78
C PRO A 60 -6.27 -17.80 2.90
N PRO A 61 -6.01 -16.50 2.70
CA PRO A 61 -5.52 -15.64 3.78
C PRO A 61 -6.59 -15.42 4.86
N ALA A 62 -6.13 -15.10 6.07
CA ALA A 62 -7.01 -14.64 7.14
C ALA A 62 -7.60 -13.25 6.84
N ALA A 63 -6.84 -12.41 6.14
CA ALA A 63 -7.29 -11.08 5.73
C ALA A 63 -6.57 -10.59 4.47
N ILE A 64 -7.23 -9.70 3.72
CA ILE A 64 -6.61 -8.78 2.77
C ILE A 64 -6.68 -7.41 3.42
N LEU A 65 -5.53 -6.80 3.69
CA LEU A 65 -5.42 -5.51 4.34
C LEU A 65 -4.87 -4.50 3.33
N LEU A 66 -5.53 -3.37 3.18
CA LEU A 66 -5.08 -2.32 2.27
C LEU A 66 -4.49 -1.18 3.08
N THR A 67 -3.30 -0.73 2.68
CA THR A 67 -2.71 0.49 3.24
C THR A 67 -3.56 1.71 2.87
N HIS A 68 -4.08 1.73 1.63
CA HIS A 68 -4.98 2.76 1.10
C HIS A 68 -5.65 2.29 -0.21
N ASP A 69 -6.56 3.11 -0.77
CA ASP A 69 -7.41 2.71 -1.92
C ASP A 69 -6.90 3.23 -3.29
N HIS A 70 -5.61 3.45 -3.48
CA HIS A 70 -5.11 3.73 -4.82
C HIS A 70 -5.10 2.47 -5.70
N PRO A 71 -5.26 2.63 -7.05
CA PRO A 71 -5.43 1.49 -7.97
C PRO A 71 -4.27 0.50 -8.01
N ASP A 72 -3.08 0.91 -7.62
CA ASP A 72 -1.87 0.08 -7.56
C ASP A 72 -1.68 -0.62 -6.21
N HIS A 73 -2.54 -0.33 -5.24
CA HIS A 73 -2.60 -1.00 -3.94
C HIS A 73 -3.89 -1.81 -3.75
N ALA A 74 -5.01 -1.29 -4.23
CA ALA A 74 -6.33 -1.92 -4.06
C ALA A 74 -6.85 -2.62 -5.32
N GLY A 75 -6.16 -2.50 -6.45
CA GLY A 75 -6.70 -2.85 -7.77
C GLY A 75 -7.20 -4.28 -7.90
N ALA A 76 -6.46 -5.28 -7.43
CA ALA A 76 -6.87 -6.67 -7.50
C ALA A 76 -7.66 -7.15 -6.26
N ALA A 77 -7.87 -6.29 -5.25
CA ALA A 77 -8.48 -6.69 -3.99
C ALA A 77 -9.90 -7.27 -4.18
N ARG A 78 -10.70 -6.72 -5.11
CA ARG A 78 -12.03 -7.28 -5.42
C ARG A 78 -11.96 -8.72 -5.92
N GLU A 79 -11.12 -8.98 -6.92
CA GLU A 79 -10.98 -10.31 -7.51
C GLU A 79 -10.44 -11.31 -6.49
N LEU A 80 -9.42 -10.94 -5.73
CA LEU A 80 -8.83 -11.77 -4.68
C LEU A 80 -9.81 -12.03 -3.53
N SER A 81 -10.58 -11.01 -3.12
CA SER A 81 -11.63 -11.15 -2.10
C SER A 81 -12.71 -12.14 -2.52
N GLN A 82 -13.15 -12.07 -3.78
CA GLN A 82 -14.13 -13.01 -4.33
C GLN A 82 -13.56 -14.43 -4.47
N LEU A 83 -12.31 -14.54 -4.90
CA LEU A 83 -11.61 -15.82 -5.06
C LEU A 83 -11.48 -16.57 -3.73
N TRP A 84 -11.10 -15.87 -2.68
CA TRP A 84 -10.84 -16.45 -1.35
C TRP A 84 -12.06 -16.44 -0.42
N GLY A 85 -13.15 -15.76 -0.82
CA GLY A 85 -14.37 -15.69 -0.01
C GLY A 85 -14.22 -14.85 1.26
N ILE A 86 -13.25 -13.90 1.29
CA ILE A 86 -12.95 -13.06 2.47
C ILE A 86 -13.03 -11.57 2.12
N PRO A 87 -13.34 -10.68 3.06
CA PRO A 87 -13.36 -9.26 2.79
C PRO A 87 -11.94 -8.67 2.67
N ALA A 88 -11.83 -7.58 1.89
CA ALA A 88 -10.72 -6.66 2.01
C ALA A 88 -11.01 -5.66 3.15
N TRP A 89 -9.97 -5.27 3.89
CA TRP A 89 -10.09 -4.39 5.04
C TRP A 89 -9.34 -3.09 4.79
N VAL A 90 -9.99 -1.97 5.13
CA VAL A 90 -9.44 -0.62 5.00
C VAL A 90 -9.65 0.16 6.29
N HIS A 91 -8.88 1.23 6.46
CA HIS A 91 -9.15 2.23 7.50
C HIS A 91 -10.56 2.85 7.29
N PRO A 92 -11.32 3.16 8.37
CA PRO A 92 -12.68 3.74 8.21
C PRO A 92 -12.74 4.98 7.31
N ARG A 93 -11.75 5.86 7.34
CA ARG A 93 -11.67 7.05 6.48
C ARG A 93 -11.40 6.74 5.01
N GLU A 94 -10.91 5.54 4.70
CA GLU A 94 -10.67 5.07 3.32
C GLU A 94 -11.94 4.48 2.70
N LEU A 95 -12.90 4.07 3.54
CA LEU A 95 -14.09 3.35 3.10
C LEU A 95 -14.90 4.09 2.01
N PRO A 96 -15.12 5.42 2.07
CA PRO A 96 -15.83 6.13 0.99
C PRO A 96 -15.11 6.00 -0.36
N LEU A 97 -13.78 6.09 -0.39
CA LEU A 97 -12.97 5.92 -1.60
C LEU A 97 -13.11 4.49 -2.14
N ALA A 98 -12.94 3.49 -1.28
CA ALA A 98 -13.06 2.08 -1.61
C ALA A 98 -14.46 1.69 -2.12
N LEU A 99 -15.50 2.37 -1.66
CA LEU A 99 -16.87 2.21 -2.17
C LEU A 99 -17.11 2.91 -3.52
N GLY A 100 -16.17 3.73 -3.99
CA GLY A 100 -16.29 4.50 -5.22
C GLY A 100 -17.18 5.74 -5.09
N ASP A 101 -17.21 6.35 -3.90
CA ASP A 101 -17.92 7.62 -3.68
C ASP A 101 -17.24 8.74 -4.48
N VAL A 102 -17.96 9.24 -5.49
CA VAL A 102 -17.46 10.27 -6.39
C VAL A 102 -17.14 11.59 -5.66
N GLN A 103 -17.88 11.93 -4.61
CA GLN A 103 -17.62 13.13 -3.83
C GLN A 103 -16.33 12.99 -3.03
N ALA A 104 -16.13 11.84 -2.39
CA ALA A 104 -14.89 11.52 -1.67
C ALA A 104 -13.69 11.50 -2.62
N ILE A 105 -13.80 10.87 -3.79
CA ILE A 105 -12.75 10.85 -4.83
C ILE A 105 -12.36 12.28 -5.23
N HIS A 106 -13.32 13.18 -5.44
CA HIS A 106 -13.02 14.57 -5.76
C HIS A 106 -12.44 15.35 -4.60
N MET A 107 -12.93 15.12 -3.39
CA MET A 107 -12.48 15.81 -2.18
C MET A 107 -11.03 15.50 -1.86
N TYR A 108 -10.67 14.23 -1.93
CA TYR A 108 -9.36 13.70 -1.54
C TYR A 108 -8.40 13.47 -2.72
N ALA A 109 -8.73 14.01 -3.91
CA ALA A 109 -7.87 13.94 -5.08
C ALA A 109 -6.55 14.68 -4.86
N GLY A 110 -5.42 13.98 -5.06
CA GLY A 110 -4.10 14.60 -5.16
C GLY A 110 -3.95 15.45 -6.42
N PRO A 111 -2.84 16.19 -6.58
CA PRO A 111 -2.62 17.03 -7.76
C PRO A 111 -2.74 16.27 -9.09
N LEU A 112 -2.15 15.07 -9.19
CA LEU A 112 -2.22 14.25 -10.41
C LEU A 112 -3.67 13.85 -10.73
N ASP A 113 -4.40 13.37 -9.71
CA ASP A 113 -5.78 12.95 -9.90
C ASP A 113 -6.67 14.13 -10.29
N ARG A 114 -6.53 15.25 -9.58
CA ARG A 114 -7.34 16.46 -9.78
C ARG A 114 -7.13 17.09 -11.14
N TRP A 115 -5.89 17.19 -11.60
CA TRP A 115 -5.55 17.96 -12.79
C TRP A 115 -5.35 17.12 -14.05
N VAL A 116 -5.14 15.80 -13.92
CA VAL A 116 -4.89 14.91 -15.06
C VAL A 116 -5.92 13.79 -15.15
N ILE A 117 -6.03 12.95 -14.11
CA ILE A 117 -6.81 11.70 -14.18
C ILE A 117 -8.31 11.99 -14.26
N LEU A 118 -8.86 12.78 -13.33
CA LEU A 118 -10.30 13.09 -13.32
C LEU A 118 -10.76 13.85 -14.56
N PRO A 119 -10.03 14.86 -15.10
CA PRO A 119 -10.38 15.46 -16.37
C PRO A 119 -10.33 14.46 -17.53
N ALA A 120 -9.31 13.60 -17.61
CA ALA A 120 -9.22 12.58 -18.65
C ALA A 120 -10.41 11.59 -18.59
N LEU A 121 -10.77 11.13 -17.39
CA LEU A 121 -11.95 10.27 -17.20
C LEU A 121 -13.24 10.94 -17.63
N ARG A 122 -13.42 12.24 -17.36
CA ARG A 122 -14.58 13.02 -17.82
C ARG A 122 -14.68 13.09 -19.35
N LEU A 123 -13.52 13.28 -20.03
CA LEU A 123 -13.45 13.30 -21.50
C LEU A 123 -13.79 11.93 -22.13
N MET A 124 -13.58 10.82 -21.41
CA MET A 124 -13.97 9.49 -21.88
C MET A 124 -15.50 9.25 -21.91
N GLY A 125 -16.27 10.16 -21.33
CA GLY A 125 -17.73 10.08 -21.26
C GLY A 125 -18.24 9.28 -20.04
N SER A 126 -19.44 9.60 -19.60
CA SER A 126 -20.05 9.11 -18.36
C SER A 126 -20.13 7.59 -18.27
N ARG A 127 -20.44 6.89 -19.37
CA ARG A 127 -20.53 5.41 -19.39
C ARG A 127 -19.17 4.75 -19.11
N ARG A 128 -18.09 5.24 -19.74
CA ARG A 128 -16.75 4.69 -19.53
C ARG A 128 -16.21 5.01 -18.13
N MET A 129 -16.46 6.23 -17.66
CA MET A 129 -16.11 6.63 -16.30
C MET A 129 -16.82 5.73 -15.28
N ALA A 130 -18.14 5.53 -15.40
CA ALA A 130 -18.88 4.63 -14.51
C ALA A 130 -18.38 3.20 -14.57
N ALA A 131 -18.04 2.67 -15.75
CA ALA A 131 -17.48 1.34 -15.91
C ALA A 131 -16.08 1.21 -15.26
N THR A 132 -15.25 2.25 -15.35
CA THR A 132 -13.93 2.28 -14.70
C THR A 132 -14.09 2.28 -13.18
N LEU A 133 -14.92 3.16 -12.63
CA LEU A 133 -15.20 3.23 -11.19
C LEU A 133 -15.82 1.92 -10.65
N ALA A 134 -16.74 1.31 -11.41
CA ALA A 134 -17.32 0.02 -11.03
C ALA A 134 -16.29 -1.13 -10.97
N ARG A 135 -15.25 -1.08 -11.79
CA ARG A 135 -14.18 -2.10 -11.81
C ARG A 135 -13.19 -1.94 -10.65
N THR A 136 -12.95 -0.72 -10.20
CA THR A 136 -12.04 -0.42 -9.08
C THR A 136 -12.76 -0.38 -7.74
N SER A 137 -14.06 -0.09 -7.70
CA SER A 137 -14.83 -0.06 -6.45
C SER A 137 -14.84 -1.44 -5.75
N LEU A 138 -14.59 -1.43 -4.47
CA LEU A 138 -14.63 -2.61 -3.59
C LEU A 138 -15.99 -2.85 -2.95
N LYS A 139 -17.05 -2.20 -3.47
CA LYS A 139 -18.42 -2.36 -2.97
C LYS A 139 -18.83 -3.84 -2.89
N GLY A 140 -19.31 -4.27 -1.73
CA GLY A 140 -19.74 -5.65 -1.47
C GLY A 140 -18.62 -6.58 -0.97
N VAL A 141 -17.35 -6.18 -1.06
CA VAL A 141 -16.21 -6.98 -0.58
C VAL A 141 -15.32 -6.24 0.43
N VAL A 142 -15.52 -4.95 0.68
CA VAL A 142 -14.72 -4.16 1.61
C VAL A 142 -15.42 -4.01 2.96
N ARG A 143 -14.61 -3.98 4.02
CA ARG A 143 -14.98 -3.64 5.39
C ARG A 143 -13.99 -2.66 5.99
N ALA A 144 -14.46 -1.83 6.92
CA ALA A 144 -13.56 -1.04 7.74
C ALA A 144 -13.11 -1.87 8.94
N PHE A 145 -11.81 -1.80 9.30
CA PHE A 145 -11.32 -2.41 10.53
C PHE A 145 -11.50 -1.46 11.73
N ASP A 146 -11.61 -2.02 12.92
CA ASP A 146 -11.64 -1.27 14.16
C ASP A 146 -10.21 -0.84 14.53
N LEU A 147 -9.99 0.47 14.69
CA LEU A 147 -8.68 1.03 15.06
C LEU A 147 -8.29 0.76 16.52
N GLN A 148 -9.25 0.34 17.35
CA GLN A 148 -9.00 0.01 18.76
C GLN A 148 -8.79 -1.49 18.98
N ALA A 149 -9.00 -2.31 17.97
CA ALA A 149 -8.75 -3.74 17.97
C ALA A 149 -7.46 -4.08 17.19
N ASP A 150 -6.97 -5.29 17.37
CA ASP A 150 -5.89 -5.82 16.53
C ASP A 150 -6.28 -5.81 15.07
N SER A 151 -5.31 -5.55 14.20
CA SER A 151 -5.52 -5.60 12.75
C SER A 151 -5.99 -7.01 12.35
N PRO A 152 -7.08 -7.13 11.58
CA PRO A 152 -7.61 -8.44 11.19
C PRO A 152 -6.53 -9.33 10.58
N GLY A 153 -6.31 -10.52 11.15
CA GLY A 153 -5.33 -11.48 10.65
C GLY A 153 -3.85 -11.08 10.76
N LEU A 154 -3.52 -10.01 11.48
CA LEU A 154 -2.14 -9.56 11.74
C LEU A 154 -1.88 -9.47 13.25
N ALA A 155 -1.90 -10.59 13.96
CA ALA A 155 -1.55 -10.62 15.37
C ALA A 155 -0.13 -10.06 15.61
N GLY A 156 0.02 -9.17 16.60
CA GLY A 156 1.28 -8.52 16.93
C GLY A 156 1.70 -7.36 16.03
N TRP A 157 0.80 -6.91 15.15
CA TRP A 157 1.01 -5.72 14.32
C TRP A 157 0.04 -4.61 14.70
N ASP A 158 0.56 -3.39 14.77
CA ASP A 158 -0.25 -2.19 14.94
C ASP A 158 -0.59 -1.57 13.58
N ALA A 159 -1.84 -1.18 13.39
CA ALA A 159 -2.23 -0.29 12.30
C ALA A 159 -2.01 1.17 12.74
N LEU A 160 -0.94 1.77 12.27
CA LEU A 160 -0.61 3.17 12.53
C LEU A 160 -1.28 4.05 11.48
N PRO A 161 -2.23 4.94 11.84
CA PRO A 161 -2.75 5.92 10.89
C PRO A 161 -1.63 6.84 10.38
N THR A 162 -1.48 6.90 9.07
CA THR A 162 -0.47 7.71 8.38
C THR A 162 -1.12 8.54 7.26
N PRO A 163 -2.11 9.42 7.62
CA PRO A 163 -2.89 10.17 6.64
C PRO A 163 -2.05 11.19 5.88
N GLY A 164 -2.58 11.63 4.73
CA GLY A 164 -2.03 12.71 3.91
C GLY A 164 -1.77 12.29 2.47
N HIS A 165 -1.29 11.07 2.24
CA HIS A 165 -1.30 10.49 0.91
C HIS A 165 -2.76 10.23 0.48
N THR A 166 -3.50 9.49 1.29
CA THR A 166 -4.97 9.44 1.30
C THR A 166 -5.50 9.72 2.71
N PRO A 167 -6.80 9.99 2.92
CA PRO A 167 -7.35 10.37 4.22
C PRO A 167 -7.30 9.24 5.26
N GLY A 168 -7.35 7.99 4.82
CA GLY A 168 -7.33 6.80 5.65
C GLY A 168 -6.10 5.93 5.44
N HIS A 169 -5.01 6.49 4.90
CA HIS A 169 -3.76 5.74 4.74
C HIS A 169 -3.27 5.21 6.09
N VAL A 170 -2.81 3.95 6.12
CA VAL A 170 -2.22 3.30 7.30
C VAL A 170 -0.90 2.62 6.95
N SER A 171 0.00 2.58 7.94
CA SER A 171 1.18 1.73 7.92
C SER A 171 1.01 0.62 8.96
N PHE A 172 1.47 -0.59 8.66
CA PHE A 172 1.42 -1.72 9.58
C PHE A 172 2.79 -1.92 10.21
N ILE A 173 2.86 -1.94 11.54
CA ILE A 173 4.11 -1.98 12.30
C ILE A 173 4.15 -3.22 13.18
N ARG A 174 5.13 -4.09 12.99
CA ARG A 174 5.45 -5.17 13.93
C ARG A 174 6.50 -4.68 14.92
N ARG A 175 6.10 -4.50 16.18
CA ARG A 175 6.98 -3.86 17.19
C ARG A 175 8.13 -4.75 17.61
N GLU A 176 7.93 -6.06 17.66
CA GLU A 176 8.91 -7.04 18.14
C GLU A 176 10.27 -6.87 17.44
N ASP A 177 10.29 -6.79 16.13
CA ASP A 177 11.50 -6.70 15.32
C ASP A 177 11.59 -5.42 14.47
N ARG A 178 10.63 -4.49 14.67
CA ARG A 178 10.55 -3.19 13.99
C ARG A 178 10.45 -3.32 12.48
N VAL A 179 9.61 -4.23 12.00
CA VAL A 179 9.20 -4.29 10.59
C VAL A 179 8.08 -3.31 10.36
N ALA A 180 8.20 -2.46 9.34
CA ALA A 180 7.17 -1.52 8.93
C ALA A 180 6.76 -1.76 7.47
N ILE A 181 5.49 -2.10 7.24
CA ILE A 181 4.88 -2.07 5.91
C ILE A 181 4.24 -0.68 5.78
N THR A 182 4.88 0.19 5.01
CA THR A 182 4.64 1.63 5.07
C THR A 182 3.66 2.13 4.02
N GLY A 183 3.23 1.28 3.08
CA GLY A 183 2.49 1.78 1.92
C GLY A 183 3.24 2.94 1.28
N ASP A 184 2.53 4.02 1.02
CA ASP A 184 3.08 5.23 0.41
C ASP A 184 3.41 6.35 1.41
N ALA A 185 3.35 6.08 2.72
CA ALA A 185 3.83 7.04 3.72
C ALA A 185 5.36 7.22 3.67
N LEU A 186 6.10 6.14 3.43
CA LEU A 186 7.53 6.12 3.13
C LEU A 186 7.77 5.19 1.96
N VAL A 187 8.40 5.69 0.90
CA VAL A 187 8.79 4.88 -0.26
C VAL A 187 10.32 4.72 -0.30
N THR A 188 10.78 3.65 -0.91
CA THR A 188 12.22 3.31 -1.01
C THR A 188 12.79 3.61 -2.39
N THR A 189 12.07 4.40 -3.17
CA THR A 189 12.50 4.99 -4.45
C THR A 189 12.02 6.42 -4.52
N ASP A 190 12.80 7.31 -5.11
CA ASP A 190 12.43 8.73 -5.22
C ASP A 190 11.37 8.93 -6.33
N LEU A 191 10.09 8.83 -5.96
CA LEU A 191 8.97 9.07 -6.87
C LEU A 191 8.74 10.56 -7.17
N ASN A 192 9.45 11.48 -6.49
CA ASN A 192 9.35 12.91 -6.71
C ASN A 192 10.38 13.42 -7.74
N SER A 193 11.22 12.54 -8.29
CA SER A 193 12.19 12.86 -9.34
C SER A 193 12.02 11.99 -10.59
N LEU A 194 12.30 12.55 -11.77
CA LEU A 194 12.30 11.78 -13.02
C LEU A 194 13.32 10.63 -13.02
N ARG A 195 14.46 10.82 -12.38
CA ARG A 195 15.50 9.78 -12.26
C ARG A 195 15.02 8.62 -11.38
N GLY A 196 14.42 8.90 -10.24
CA GLY A 196 13.87 7.88 -9.36
C GLY A 196 12.76 7.08 -10.04
N ILE A 197 11.86 7.75 -10.77
CA ILE A 197 10.78 7.09 -11.51
C ILE A 197 11.31 6.20 -12.64
N LEU A 198 12.32 6.67 -13.40
CA LEU A 198 12.81 5.95 -14.58
C LEU A 198 13.86 4.89 -14.24
N LEU A 199 14.73 5.17 -13.29
CA LEU A 199 15.88 4.33 -12.96
C LEU A 199 15.66 3.49 -11.69
N GLY A 200 14.59 3.74 -10.92
CA GLY A 200 14.34 3.04 -9.66
C GLY A 200 15.45 3.28 -8.63
N GLU A 201 15.99 4.50 -8.58
CA GLU A 201 17.09 4.86 -7.70
C GLU A 201 16.67 4.58 -6.24
N LEU A 202 17.41 3.69 -5.58
CA LEU A 202 17.22 3.34 -4.17
C LEU A 202 17.56 4.55 -3.31
N ARG A 203 16.56 5.23 -2.86
CA ARG A 203 16.67 6.36 -1.93
C ARG A 203 15.49 6.34 -1.00
N GLY A 204 15.72 6.39 0.29
CA GLY A 204 14.64 6.64 1.25
C GLY A 204 13.95 7.94 0.86
N GLY A 205 12.69 7.83 0.44
CA GLY A 205 11.89 8.96 -0.03
C GLY A 205 10.64 9.15 0.81
N GLY A 206 10.18 10.38 0.89
CA GLY A 206 8.86 10.69 1.43
C GLY A 206 7.75 10.23 0.47
N PRO A 207 6.51 10.51 0.85
CA PRO A 207 5.36 10.15 0.02
C PRO A 207 5.43 10.80 -1.36
N PRO A 208 4.81 10.22 -2.40
CA PRO A 208 4.79 10.82 -3.73
C PRO A 208 3.92 12.08 -3.74
N ARG A 209 4.55 13.26 -3.84
CA ARG A 209 3.90 14.56 -3.70
C ARG A 209 2.74 14.79 -4.68
N TYR A 210 2.88 14.26 -5.89
CA TYR A 210 1.89 14.46 -6.94
C TYR A 210 0.57 13.72 -6.70
N SER A 211 0.53 12.71 -5.82
CA SER A 211 -0.65 11.94 -5.46
C SER A 211 -1.15 12.17 -4.03
N CYS A 212 -0.45 12.99 -3.23
CA CYS A 212 -0.91 13.33 -1.88
C CYS A 212 -2.03 14.39 -1.92
N TRP A 213 -3.13 14.15 -1.21
CA TRP A 213 -4.20 15.15 -1.06
C TRP A 213 -3.86 16.23 -0.02
N ASP A 214 -3.10 15.88 1.02
CA ASP A 214 -2.63 16.76 2.10
C ASP A 214 -1.14 16.54 2.34
N TRP A 215 -0.32 17.39 1.72
CA TRP A 215 1.14 17.27 1.80
C TRP A 215 1.71 17.48 3.20
N PRO A 216 1.28 18.51 3.99
CA PRO A 216 1.72 18.66 5.38
C PRO A 216 1.41 17.43 6.24
N ALA A 217 0.19 16.86 6.12
CA ALA A 217 -0.17 15.65 6.86
C ALA A 217 0.68 14.45 6.42
N ALA A 218 0.91 14.26 5.10
CA ALA A 218 1.73 13.18 4.56
C ALA A 218 3.18 13.23 5.05
N THR A 219 3.79 14.41 5.08
CA THR A 219 5.15 14.59 5.61
C THR A 219 5.24 14.36 7.11
N ALA A 220 4.23 14.80 7.87
CA ALA A 220 4.15 14.53 9.32
C ALA A 220 3.98 13.02 9.59
N ALA A 221 3.17 12.31 8.80
CA ALA A 221 2.99 10.87 8.88
C ALA A 221 4.29 10.11 8.57
N ALA A 222 4.98 10.49 7.49
CA ALA A 222 6.29 9.94 7.14
C ALA A 222 7.30 10.11 8.28
N ALA A 223 7.39 11.30 8.88
CA ALA A 223 8.25 11.58 10.03
C ALA A 223 7.84 10.76 11.27
N ALA A 224 6.54 10.49 11.47
CA ALA A 224 6.08 9.64 12.57
C ALA A 224 6.54 8.19 12.39
N VAL A 225 6.44 7.63 11.18
CA VAL A 225 6.97 6.29 10.88
C VAL A 225 8.49 6.25 11.04
N ALA A 226 9.21 7.27 10.55
CA ALA A 226 10.67 7.33 10.68
C ALA A 226 11.14 7.36 12.14
N ARG A 227 10.43 8.07 13.03
CA ARG A 227 10.73 8.09 14.48
C ARG A 227 10.63 6.73 15.18
N LEU A 228 9.86 5.78 14.62
CA LEU A 228 9.83 4.40 15.12
C LEU A 228 11.12 3.63 14.82
N ALA A 229 12.02 4.22 14.03
CA ALA A 229 13.29 3.64 13.60
C ALA A 229 13.15 2.19 13.11
N PRO A 230 12.31 1.91 12.11
CA PRO A 230 12.12 0.56 11.61
C PRO A 230 13.43 -0.04 11.10
N ARG A 231 13.63 -1.33 11.36
CA ARG A 231 14.77 -2.11 10.84
C ARG A 231 14.51 -2.68 9.46
N VAL A 232 13.25 -2.78 9.09
CA VAL A 232 12.79 -3.16 7.76
C VAL A 232 11.73 -2.17 7.33
N ILE A 233 11.94 -1.57 6.16
CA ILE A 233 10.99 -0.67 5.49
C ILE A 233 10.48 -1.40 4.26
N ALA A 234 9.26 -1.89 4.37
CA ALA A 234 8.52 -2.58 3.33
C ALA A 234 7.53 -1.59 2.68
N ALA A 235 8.03 -0.81 1.72
CA ALA A 235 7.29 0.30 1.11
C ALA A 235 6.36 -0.16 -0.02
N GLY A 236 5.35 0.63 -0.34
CA GLY A 236 4.48 0.41 -1.50
C GLY A 236 5.23 0.45 -2.84
N HIS A 237 6.31 1.24 -2.90
CA HIS A 237 7.15 1.39 -4.08
C HIS A 237 8.64 1.30 -3.74
N GLY A 238 9.42 0.72 -4.68
CA GLY A 238 10.86 0.50 -4.54
C GLY A 238 11.19 -0.86 -3.91
N VAL A 239 12.47 -1.10 -3.68
CA VAL A 239 12.96 -2.34 -3.06
C VAL A 239 12.92 -2.17 -1.53
N PRO A 240 12.40 -3.15 -0.77
CA PRO A 240 12.43 -3.08 0.68
C PRO A 240 13.85 -2.85 1.23
N LEU A 241 13.98 -1.93 2.17
CA LEU A 241 15.25 -1.67 2.86
C LEU A 241 15.31 -2.47 4.15
N THR A 242 16.43 -3.13 4.41
CA THR A 242 16.63 -3.97 5.59
C THR A 242 17.91 -3.62 6.32
N GLY A 243 17.94 -3.80 7.64
CA GLY A 243 19.14 -3.61 8.46
C GLY A 243 19.74 -2.21 8.33
N ARG A 244 21.04 -2.12 7.98
CA ARG A 244 21.76 -0.85 7.86
C ARG A 244 21.19 0.06 6.79
N ALA A 245 20.76 -0.48 5.65
CA ALA A 245 20.18 0.30 4.57
C ALA A 245 18.86 0.99 4.98
N ALA A 246 18.05 0.35 5.84
CA ALA A 246 16.85 0.98 6.39
C ALA A 246 17.21 2.19 7.27
N VAL A 247 18.22 2.06 8.13
CA VAL A 247 18.68 3.15 9.00
C VAL A 247 19.23 4.32 8.19
N GLU A 248 20.04 4.03 7.18
CA GLU A 248 20.64 5.04 6.30
C GLU A 248 19.57 5.78 5.48
N GLY A 249 18.62 5.04 4.88
CA GLY A 249 17.51 5.63 4.13
C GLY A 249 16.61 6.54 4.99
N LEU A 250 16.38 6.17 6.26
CA LEU A 250 15.64 7.03 7.19
C LEU A 250 16.41 8.30 7.56
N ARG A 251 17.71 8.21 7.79
CA ARG A 251 18.56 9.38 8.08
C ARG A 251 18.57 10.38 6.92
N GLU A 252 18.72 9.88 5.70
CA GLU A 252 18.62 10.73 4.51
C GLU A 252 17.26 11.44 4.43
N PHE A 253 16.17 10.72 4.75
CA PHE A 253 14.83 11.28 4.72
C PHE A 253 14.61 12.37 5.76
N ILE A 254 15.05 12.17 7.01
CA ILE A 254 14.90 13.17 8.10
C ILE A 254 15.95 14.29 8.05
N GLY A 255 16.90 14.25 7.09
CA GLY A 255 17.91 15.27 6.91
C GLY A 255 19.01 15.26 7.99
N GLU A 256 19.21 14.17 8.71
CA GLU A 256 20.33 14.03 9.64
C GLU A 256 21.64 13.77 8.87
N PRO A 257 22.71 14.56 9.10
CA PRO A 257 24.00 14.29 8.50
C PRO A 257 24.52 12.94 8.99
N GLY A 258 25.03 12.14 8.06
CA GLY A 258 25.65 10.85 8.37
C GLY A 258 26.79 10.99 9.39
N ILE A 259 26.88 10.07 10.34
CA ILE A 259 28.04 9.87 11.23
C ILE A 259 29.09 9.09 10.47
#